data_cdfff6ffcaaf987a162560579f591dfc
#
_entry.id   cdfff6ffcaaf987a162560579f591dfc
#
_cell.length_a   1.000
_cell.length_b   1.000
_cell.length_c   1.000
_cell.angle_alpha   90.00
_cell.angle_beta   90.00
_cell.angle_gamma   90.00
#
_symmetry.space_group_name_H-M   'P 1'
#
loop_
_entity.id
_entity.type
_entity.pdbx_description
1 polymer ?
#
loop_
_entity_poly.entity_id
_entity_poly.type
_entity_poly.pdbx_seq_one_letter_code
_entity_poly.pdbx_strand_id
1 'polypeptide(L)'
;MRKMLLPVVAVVVALLAGCSAPAPTDRALTTDEAQRLAIARFTNYDEGVRAIVATVPGQQPVQLTGWVDFANHRGLVSVGTSDDSPGDLGLYAWTGEMIAARDGAVTAPGLPLPEDGWQIEPLDATASVLQNLFVVALSLGSDRPDNPTLLQQSDARWLRSDTIDETTVDVISGPTSDGPATGTPDPAAATVRYWIDDKGRLLRVELRQPGGDQWTTLDLGDQSDLDLSPIDTLVARNG
;
A
#
# COMPACT_ATOMS: atom_id res chain seq x y z
N MET A 1 -45.88 -65.17 33.96
CA MET A 1 -45.20 -65.00 32.68
C MET A 1 -45.51 -63.60 32.11
N ARG A 2 -44.64 -62.63 32.26
CA ARG A 2 -44.82 -61.30 31.73
C ARG A 2 -43.51 -60.91 31.01
N LYS A 3 -43.56 -60.91 29.67
CA LYS A 3 -42.42 -60.55 28.85
C LYS A 3 -42.31 -59.02 28.80
N MET A 4 -41.21 -58.48 29.33
CA MET A 4 -40.86 -57.07 29.17
C MET A 4 -40.13 -56.88 27.85
N LEU A 5 -40.71 -56.09 26.95
CA LEU A 5 -40.04 -55.59 25.75
C LEU A 5 -39.30 -54.28 26.15
N LEU A 6 -37.97 -54.23 25.92
CA LEU A 6 -37.20 -53.01 25.95
C LEU A 6 -37.28 -52.33 24.55
N PRO A 7 -37.49 -51.00 24.50
CA PRO A 7 -37.33 -50.28 23.24
C PRO A 7 -35.86 -49.93 23.02
N VAL A 8 -35.32 -50.29 21.86
CA VAL A 8 -34.02 -49.87 21.37
C VAL A 8 -34.18 -48.43 20.86
N VAL A 9 -33.54 -47.47 21.54
CA VAL A 9 -33.43 -46.10 21.07
C VAL A 9 -32.25 -46.03 20.12
N ALA A 10 -32.50 -45.87 18.83
CA ALA A 10 -31.48 -45.60 17.84
C ALA A 10 -31.13 -44.12 17.84
N VAL A 11 -29.93 -43.77 18.34
CA VAL A 11 -29.36 -42.43 18.28
C VAL A 11 -28.77 -42.23 16.88
N VAL A 12 -29.47 -41.46 16.05
CA VAL A 12 -28.95 -41.01 14.76
C VAL A 12 -28.02 -39.80 15.01
N VAL A 13 -26.71 -40.04 15.02
CA VAL A 13 -25.70 -38.95 15.03
C VAL A 13 -25.64 -38.41 13.59
N ALA A 14 -26.29 -37.26 13.35
CA ALA A 14 -26.10 -36.48 12.14
C ALA A 14 -24.72 -35.86 12.13
N LEU A 15 -23.81 -36.42 11.34
CA LEU A 15 -22.50 -35.81 11.03
C LEU A 15 -22.78 -34.57 10.16
N LEU A 16 -22.76 -33.41 10.77
CA LEU A 16 -22.64 -32.13 10.07
C LEU A 16 -21.23 -32.07 9.47
N ALA A 17 -21.09 -32.60 8.25
CA ALA A 17 -19.95 -32.31 7.40
C ALA A 17 -20.01 -30.82 7.05
N GLY A 18 -19.32 -30.00 7.84
CA GLY A 18 -19.07 -28.62 7.51
C GLY A 18 -18.30 -28.60 6.19
N CYS A 19 -18.96 -28.23 5.09
CA CYS A 19 -18.28 -27.85 3.88
C CYS A 19 -17.46 -26.59 4.21
N SER A 20 -16.18 -26.75 4.58
CA SER A 20 -15.21 -25.68 4.47
C SER A 20 -15.17 -25.33 2.98
N ALA A 21 -15.75 -24.17 2.63
CA ALA A 21 -15.54 -23.63 1.29
C ALA A 21 -14.02 -23.55 1.08
N PRO A 22 -13.48 -24.06 -0.03
CA PRO A 22 -12.06 -23.89 -0.32
C PRO A 22 -11.76 -22.38 -0.23
N ALA A 23 -10.63 -22.04 0.40
CA ALA A 23 -10.15 -20.64 0.40
C ALA A 23 -10.18 -20.13 -1.04
N PRO A 24 -10.67 -18.92 -1.30
CA PRO A 24 -10.75 -18.38 -2.64
C PRO A 24 -9.36 -18.47 -3.27
N THR A 25 -9.23 -19.27 -4.30
CA THR A 25 -8.03 -19.33 -5.13
C THR A 25 -7.96 -18.02 -5.90
N ASP A 26 -6.77 -17.43 -6.00
CA ASP A 26 -6.51 -16.28 -6.85
C ASP A 26 -7.07 -16.51 -8.28
N ARG A 27 -7.52 -15.45 -8.91
CA ARG A 27 -8.13 -15.50 -10.24
C ARG A 27 -7.80 -14.28 -11.09
N ALA A 28 -8.01 -14.37 -12.38
CA ALA A 28 -7.93 -13.21 -13.27
C ALA A 28 -8.91 -12.11 -12.81
N LEU A 29 -8.58 -10.87 -13.11
CA LEU A 29 -9.44 -9.73 -12.84
C LEU A 29 -10.70 -9.79 -13.70
N THR A 30 -11.84 -9.48 -13.09
CA THR A 30 -13.03 -9.10 -13.83
C THR A 30 -12.85 -7.74 -14.49
N THR A 31 -13.73 -7.37 -15.41
CA THR A 31 -13.71 -6.04 -16.05
C THR A 31 -13.83 -4.92 -15.02
N ASP A 32 -14.72 -5.07 -14.03
CA ASP A 32 -14.95 -4.05 -13.00
C ASP A 32 -13.74 -3.89 -12.08
N GLU A 33 -13.06 -4.98 -11.70
CA GLU A 33 -11.83 -4.93 -10.91
C GLU A 33 -10.68 -4.29 -11.67
N ALA A 34 -10.54 -4.61 -12.95
CA ALA A 34 -9.54 -3.98 -13.82
C ALA A 34 -9.81 -2.48 -14.00
N GLN A 35 -11.09 -2.06 -14.10
CA GLN A 35 -11.46 -0.64 -14.15
C GLN A 35 -11.12 0.08 -12.84
N ARG A 36 -11.42 -0.52 -11.68
CA ARG A 36 -11.10 0.06 -10.37
C ARG A 36 -9.59 0.18 -10.17
N LEU A 37 -8.82 -0.83 -10.54
CA LEU A 37 -7.35 -0.76 -10.50
C LEU A 37 -6.84 0.34 -11.45
N ALA A 38 -7.42 0.46 -12.65
CA ALA A 38 -6.99 1.44 -13.64
C ALA A 38 -7.18 2.89 -13.19
N ILE A 39 -8.23 3.19 -12.43
CA ILE A 39 -8.49 4.55 -11.94
C ILE A 39 -7.78 4.87 -10.62
N ALA A 40 -7.23 3.90 -9.91
CA ALA A 40 -6.72 4.07 -8.54
C ALA A 40 -5.65 5.18 -8.44
N ARG A 41 -4.71 5.22 -9.37
CA ARG A 41 -3.65 6.24 -9.40
C ARG A 41 -4.18 7.62 -9.81
N PHE A 42 -5.16 7.67 -10.71
CA PHE A 42 -5.85 8.90 -11.08
C PHE A 42 -6.68 9.45 -9.91
N THR A 43 -7.35 8.58 -9.15
CA THR A 43 -8.09 8.97 -7.94
C THR A 43 -7.15 9.62 -6.91
N ASN A 44 -5.96 9.06 -6.67
CA ASN A 44 -4.97 9.68 -5.79
C ASN A 44 -4.53 11.06 -6.31
N TYR A 45 -4.28 11.19 -7.61
CA TYR A 45 -3.91 12.46 -8.25
C TYR A 45 -5.02 13.52 -8.07
N ASP A 46 -6.28 13.15 -8.28
CA ASP A 46 -7.44 14.04 -8.15
C ASP A 46 -7.68 14.45 -6.68
N GLU A 47 -7.46 13.54 -5.72
CA GLU A 47 -7.51 13.83 -4.29
C GLU A 47 -6.35 14.75 -3.83
N GLY A 48 -5.23 14.82 -4.56
CA GLY A 48 -4.09 15.69 -4.28
C GLY A 48 -3.28 15.20 -3.07
N VAL A 49 -3.34 15.93 -1.95
CA VAL A 49 -2.59 15.58 -0.74
C VAL A 49 -3.37 14.57 0.09
N ARG A 50 -2.70 13.46 0.43
CA ARG A 50 -3.25 12.46 1.35
C ARG A 50 -2.27 12.17 2.49
N ALA A 51 -2.85 11.88 3.67
CA ALA A 51 -2.08 11.32 4.77
C ALA A 51 -1.54 9.93 4.40
N ILE A 52 -0.34 9.61 4.87
CA ILE A 52 0.25 8.29 4.72
C ILE A 52 0.84 7.79 6.03
N VAL A 53 0.77 6.48 6.23
CA VAL A 53 1.54 5.75 7.24
C VAL A 53 2.20 4.57 6.55
N ALA A 54 3.52 4.44 6.70
CA ALA A 54 4.23 3.30 6.14
C ALA A 54 5.00 2.54 7.23
N THR A 55 5.08 1.23 7.09
CA THR A 55 5.87 0.37 7.95
C THR A 55 6.85 -0.42 7.09
N VAL A 56 8.14 -0.16 7.31
CA VAL A 56 9.24 -0.89 6.67
C VAL A 56 9.73 -1.95 7.66
N PRO A 57 9.53 -3.24 7.38
CA PRO A 57 9.97 -4.31 8.26
C PRO A 57 11.50 -4.45 8.24
N GLY A 58 12.06 -4.97 9.34
CA GLY A 58 13.49 -5.20 9.53
C GLY A 58 13.77 -5.71 10.93
N GLN A 59 15.04 -5.77 11.31
CA GLN A 59 15.41 -6.10 12.70
C GLN A 59 14.88 -5.04 13.69
N GLN A 60 14.88 -3.78 13.27
CA GLN A 60 14.16 -2.68 13.91
C GLN A 60 13.21 -2.14 12.85
N PRO A 61 11.90 -2.40 12.96
CA PRO A 61 10.94 -1.84 12.04
C PRO A 61 10.96 -0.31 12.07
N VAL A 62 10.83 0.31 10.91
CA VAL A 62 10.78 1.75 10.75
C VAL A 62 9.37 2.16 10.36
N GLN A 63 8.81 3.13 11.06
CA GLN A 63 7.52 3.71 10.75
C GLN A 63 7.71 5.12 10.19
N LEU A 64 6.94 5.41 9.13
CA LEU A 64 6.84 6.72 8.52
C LEU A 64 5.42 7.25 8.70
N THR A 65 5.29 8.51 9.04
CA THR A 65 3.98 9.16 9.15
C THR A 65 4.06 10.55 8.52
N GLY A 66 3.09 10.90 7.67
CA GLY A 66 3.07 12.22 7.03
C GLY A 66 2.12 12.29 5.85
N TRP A 67 2.54 12.94 4.78
CA TRP A 67 1.69 13.24 3.62
C TRP A 67 2.44 13.08 2.30
N VAL A 68 1.66 12.76 1.25
CA VAL A 68 2.08 12.80 -0.16
C VAL A 68 1.10 13.65 -0.94
N ASP A 69 1.62 14.61 -1.71
CA ASP A 69 0.93 15.36 -2.74
C ASP A 69 1.10 14.62 -4.06
N PHE A 70 0.10 13.86 -4.43
CA PHE A 70 0.12 13.04 -5.64
C PHE A 70 0.00 13.86 -6.92
N ALA A 71 -0.62 15.04 -6.84
CA ALA A 71 -0.78 15.92 -8.00
C ALA A 71 0.52 16.66 -8.36
N ASN A 72 1.33 17.00 -7.35
CA ASN A 72 2.56 17.77 -7.54
C ASN A 72 3.83 16.97 -7.23
N HIS A 73 3.71 15.67 -6.93
CA HIS A 73 4.83 14.75 -6.68
C HIS A 73 5.76 15.23 -5.57
N ARG A 74 5.18 15.49 -4.39
CA ARG A 74 5.90 15.91 -3.18
C ARG A 74 5.53 15.02 -2.01
N GLY A 75 6.44 14.90 -1.05
CA GLY A 75 6.12 14.19 0.18
C GLY A 75 6.86 14.78 1.38
N LEU A 76 6.27 14.60 2.55
CA LEU A 76 6.81 15.00 3.85
C LEU A 76 6.44 13.95 4.89
N VAL A 77 7.43 13.34 5.52
CA VAL A 77 7.21 12.36 6.59
C VAL A 77 8.17 12.54 7.74
N SER A 78 7.73 12.22 8.94
CA SER A 78 8.62 11.87 10.05
C SER A 78 8.91 10.37 10.00
N VAL A 79 10.10 9.97 10.38
CA VAL A 79 10.58 8.59 10.41
C VAL A 79 10.98 8.24 11.81
N GLY A 80 10.47 7.13 12.33
CA GLY A 80 10.77 6.62 13.66
C GLY A 80 10.99 5.12 13.69
N THR A 81 11.51 4.61 14.80
CA THR A 81 11.83 3.18 14.98
C THR A 81 10.66 2.33 15.43
N SER A 82 9.58 2.94 15.93
CA SER A 82 8.37 2.24 16.38
C SER A 82 7.23 3.23 16.63
N ASP A 83 6.02 2.69 16.89
CA ASP A 83 4.85 3.48 17.27
C ASP A 83 5.07 4.28 18.58
N ASP A 84 5.96 3.78 19.46
CA ASP A 84 6.28 4.44 20.73
C ASP A 84 7.31 5.58 20.59
N SER A 85 7.99 5.66 19.45
CA SER A 85 9.02 6.68 19.16
C SER A 85 8.84 7.26 17.74
N PRO A 86 7.68 7.79 17.40
CA PRO A 86 7.45 8.36 16.08
C PRO A 86 8.40 9.56 15.86
N GLY A 87 9.09 9.54 14.72
CA GLY A 87 9.95 10.62 14.30
C GLY A 87 11.30 10.72 15.02
N ASP A 88 11.75 9.71 15.77
CA ASP A 88 13.02 9.73 16.48
C ASP A 88 14.23 9.68 15.54
N LEU A 89 14.09 9.22 14.30
CA LEU A 89 15.14 9.16 13.30
C LEU A 89 15.23 10.42 12.45
N GLY A 90 14.14 11.16 12.23
CA GLY A 90 14.21 12.41 11.50
C GLY A 90 12.98 12.78 10.69
N LEU A 91 13.16 13.82 9.88
CA LEU A 91 12.18 14.37 8.96
C LEU A 91 12.72 14.25 7.53
N TYR A 92 11.86 13.79 6.62
CA TYR A 92 12.18 13.64 5.22
C TYR A 92 11.16 14.40 4.37
N ALA A 93 11.67 15.21 3.45
CA ALA A 93 10.88 15.88 2.42
C ALA A 93 11.45 15.50 1.05
N TRP A 94 10.61 15.23 0.06
CA TRP A 94 11.10 14.84 -1.26
C TRP A 94 10.21 15.33 -2.39
N THR A 95 10.80 15.41 -3.57
CA THR A 95 10.15 15.63 -4.86
C THR A 95 10.44 14.44 -5.78
N GLY A 96 10.03 14.49 -7.05
CA GLY A 96 10.39 13.45 -8.02
C GLY A 96 11.90 13.37 -8.33
N GLU A 97 12.70 14.36 -7.96
CA GLU A 97 14.12 14.44 -8.30
C GLU A 97 15.05 14.48 -7.07
N MET A 98 14.61 15.06 -5.97
CA MET A 98 15.46 15.36 -4.81
C MET A 98 14.82 14.87 -3.52
N ILE A 99 15.68 14.49 -2.58
CA ILE A 99 15.32 14.19 -1.19
C ILE A 99 16.09 15.11 -0.25
N ALA A 100 15.40 15.65 0.73
CA ALA A 100 15.95 16.41 1.85
C ALA A 100 15.72 15.62 3.13
N ALA A 101 16.79 15.26 3.83
CA ALA A 101 16.77 14.55 5.10
C ALA A 101 17.27 15.48 6.21
N ARG A 102 16.62 15.44 7.36
CA ARG A 102 17.01 16.16 8.56
C ARG A 102 16.96 15.23 9.75
N ASP A 103 18.13 14.96 10.31
CA ASP A 103 18.28 14.10 11.49
C ASP A 103 17.70 14.74 12.75
N GLY A 104 17.32 13.91 13.68
CA GLY A 104 16.87 14.30 15.02
C GLY A 104 15.36 14.13 15.21
N ALA A 105 14.98 14.00 16.48
CA ALA A 105 13.60 13.72 16.85
C ALA A 105 12.65 14.84 16.40
N VAL A 106 11.58 14.42 15.72
CA VAL A 106 10.47 15.27 15.29
C VAL A 106 9.17 14.62 15.75
N THR A 107 8.43 15.30 16.60
CA THR A 107 7.21 14.73 17.20
C THR A 107 6.12 14.41 16.16
N ALA A 108 6.05 15.24 15.11
CA ALA A 108 5.17 15.01 13.95
C ALA A 108 5.72 15.83 12.76
N PRO A 109 5.54 15.34 11.53
CA PRO A 109 5.82 16.16 10.36
C PRO A 109 4.84 17.34 10.32
N GLY A 110 5.26 18.48 9.79
CA GLY A 110 4.40 19.66 9.70
C GLY A 110 5.04 20.85 9.05
N LEU A 111 4.26 21.89 8.88
CA LEU A 111 4.68 23.17 8.34
C LEU A 111 4.55 24.26 9.40
N PRO A 112 5.44 25.28 9.42
CA PRO A 112 6.54 25.48 8.46
C PRO A 112 7.66 24.46 8.65
N LEU A 113 8.40 24.17 7.57
CA LEU A 113 9.61 23.33 7.62
C LEU A 113 10.70 24.00 8.44
N PRO A 114 11.53 23.24 9.18
CA PRO A 114 12.74 23.78 9.81
C PRO A 114 13.64 24.50 8.80
N GLU A 115 14.27 25.60 9.23
CA GLU A 115 15.08 26.42 8.34
C GLU A 115 16.44 25.77 8.01
N ASP A 116 17.02 25.04 8.96
CA ASP A 116 18.37 24.50 8.90
C ASP A 116 18.44 23.00 9.19
N GLY A 117 19.62 22.42 8.95
CA GLY A 117 19.95 21.03 9.29
C GLY A 117 19.56 20.01 8.22
N TRP A 118 19.22 20.46 7.02
CA TRP A 118 18.87 19.58 5.91
C TRP A 118 20.10 19.14 5.13
N GLN A 119 20.14 17.84 4.81
CA GLN A 119 21.02 17.22 3.84
C GLN A 119 20.19 16.93 2.60
N ILE A 120 20.61 17.47 1.45
CA ILE A 120 19.84 17.38 0.21
C ILE A 120 20.66 16.63 -0.83
N GLU A 121 20.05 15.63 -1.45
CA GLU A 121 20.69 14.78 -2.46
C GLU A 121 19.68 14.36 -3.53
N PRO A 122 20.11 13.85 -4.69
CA PRO A 122 19.23 13.26 -5.69
C PRO A 122 18.45 12.08 -5.11
N LEU A 123 17.15 11.98 -5.44
CA LEU A 123 16.33 10.84 -5.07
C LEU A 123 16.67 9.64 -5.97
N ASP A 124 17.21 8.57 -5.38
CA ASP A 124 17.60 7.35 -6.09
C ASP A 124 16.92 6.11 -5.48
N ALA A 125 15.99 5.50 -6.23
CA ALA A 125 15.28 4.30 -5.80
C ALA A 125 16.20 3.10 -5.48
N THR A 126 17.43 3.11 -5.95
CA THR A 126 18.39 2.03 -5.73
C THR A 126 19.28 2.24 -4.50
N ALA A 127 19.30 3.45 -3.95
CA ALA A 127 20.17 3.81 -2.83
C ALA A 127 19.75 3.15 -1.50
N SER A 128 18.45 3.02 -1.25
CA SER A 128 17.92 2.38 -0.04
C SER A 128 16.46 1.95 -0.19
N VAL A 129 15.99 1.07 0.72
CA VAL A 129 14.57 0.69 0.80
C VAL A 129 13.68 1.91 1.04
N LEU A 130 14.15 2.88 1.81
CA LEU A 130 13.41 4.09 2.12
C LEU A 130 13.26 5.00 0.89
N GLN A 131 14.34 5.26 0.14
CA GLN A 131 14.26 6.04 -1.09
C GLN A 131 13.43 5.34 -2.17
N ASN A 132 13.50 4.01 -2.26
CA ASN A 132 12.61 3.24 -3.12
C ASN A 132 11.14 3.45 -2.76
N LEU A 133 10.81 3.40 -1.46
CA LEU A 133 9.45 3.66 -0.97
C LEU A 133 8.97 5.07 -1.36
N PHE A 134 9.83 6.10 -1.27
CA PHE A 134 9.49 7.47 -1.66
C PHE A 134 9.18 7.59 -3.16
N VAL A 135 9.99 6.96 -4.01
CA VAL A 135 9.73 6.92 -5.46
C VAL A 135 8.41 6.21 -5.75
N VAL A 136 8.17 5.05 -5.11
CA VAL A 136 6.92 4.32 -5.28
C VAL A 136 5.74 5.14 -4.78
N ALA A 137 5.83 5.79 -3.61
CA ALA A 137 4.76 6.63 -3.10
C ALA A 137 4.33 7.70 -4.11
N LEU A 138 5.29 8.42 -4.72
CA LEU A 138 4.96 9.39 -5.78
C LEU A 138 4.34 8.74 -7.02
N SER A 139 4.77 7.54 -7.37
CA SER A 139 4.26 6.81 -8.54
C SER A 139 2.81 6.35 -8.39
N LEU A 140 2.25 6.41 -7.17
CA LEU A 140 0.83 6.11 -6.93
C LEU A 140 -0.12 7.24 -7.35
N GLY A 141 0.40 8.39 -7.84
CA GLY A 141 -0.36 9.44 -8.51
C GLY A 141 -0.15 9.43 -10.03
N SER A 142 -1.20 9.67 -10.82
CA SER A 142 -1.11 9.80 -12.27
C SER A 142 -2.19 10.73 -12.79
N ASP A 143 -1.84 11.64 -13.70
CA ASP A 143 -2.76 12.62 -14.31
C ASP A 143 -3.80 11.98 -15.27
N ARG A 144 -3.74 10.67 -15.44
CA ARG A 144 -4.67 9.89 -16.28
C ARG A 144 -4.81 8.47 -15.75
N PRO A 145 -5.97 7.83 -15.97
CA PRO A 145 -6.17 6.41 -15.67
C PRO A 145 -5.22 5.51 -16.49
N ASP A 146 -4.86 4.38 -15.90
CA ASP A 146 -4.22 3.28 -16.62
C ASP A 146 -5.20 2.62 -17.60
N ASN A 147 -4.70 1.76 -18.50
CA ASN A 147 -5.56 1.06 -19.45
C ASN A 147 -6.16 -0.21 -18.81
N PRO A 148 -7.49 -0.26 -18.53
CA PRO A 148 -8.10 -1.41 -17.87
C PRO A 148 -8.04 -2.69 -18.72
N THR A 149 -8.03 -2.58 -20.05
CA THR A 149 -7.92 -3.75 -20.93
C THR A 149 -6.54 -4.39 -20.82
N LEU A 150 -5.48 -3.59 -20.74
CA LEU A 150 -4.12 -4.11 -20.54
C LEU A 150 -3.96 -4.73 -19.16
N LEU A 151 -4.51 -4.11 -18.12
CA LEU A 151 -4.51 -4.67 -16.76
C LEU A 151 -5.25 -6.01 -16.69
N GLN A 152 -6.40 -6.13 -17.35
CA GLN A 152 -7.15 -7.38 -17.41
C GLN A 152 -6.41 -8.49 -18.16
N GLN A 153 -5.60 -8.13 -19.17
CA GLN A 153 -4.81 -9.06 -19.96
C GLN A 153 -3.44 -9.39 -19.33
N SER A 154 -3.03 -8.64 -18.31
CA SER A 154 -1.77 -8.85 -17.61
C SER A 154 -1.84 -10.06 -16.66
N ASP A 155 -0.77 -10.30 -15.94
CA ASP A 155 -0.69 -11.29 -14.86
C ASP A 155 -1.19 -10.77 -13.51
N ALA A 156 -1.79 -9.57 -13.45
CA ALA A 156 -2.48 -9.07 -12.28
C ALA A 156 -3.63 -10.01 -11.86
N ARG A 157 -3.76 -10.27 -10.55
CA ARG A 157 -4.73 -11.24 -10.03
C ARG A 157 -5.52 -10.66 -8.87
N TRP A 158 -6.83 -10.91 -8.83
CA TRP A 158 -7.60 -10.79 -7.61
C TRP A 158 -7.17 -11.91 -6.65
N LEU A 159 -6.80 -11.56 -5.43
CA LEU A 159 -6.31 -12.50 -4.42
C LEU A 159 -7.40 -12.87 -3.42
N ARG A 160 -8.09 -11.86 -2.88
CA ARG A 160 -9.14 -12.01 -1.87
C ARG A 160 -9.88 -10.69 -1.65
N SER A 161 -11.01 -10.74 -0.97
CA SER A 161 -11.58 -9.57 -0.28
C SER A 161 -10.95 -9.43 1.10
N ASP A 162 -10.91 -8.18 1.59
CA ASP A 162 -10.38 -7.82 2.90
C ASP A 162 -11.19 -6.64 3.47
N THR A 163 -10.86 -6.16 4.67
CA THR A 163 -11.50 -5.00 5.30
C THR A 163 -10.44 -4.12 5.93
N ILE A 164 -10.47 -2.81 5.62
CA ILE A 164 -9.67 -1.77 6.27
C ILE A 164 -10.63 -0.74 6.85
N ASP A 165 -10.57 -0.50 8.17
CA ASP A 165 -11.40 0.49 8.88
C ASP A 165 -12.88 0.43 8.46
N GLU A 166 -13.48 -0.77 8.53
CA GLU A 166 -14.87 -1.08 8.16
C GLU A 166 -15.16 -0.98 6.64
N THR A 167 -14.20 -0.58 5.81
CA THR A 167 -14.35 -0.52 4.35
C THR A 167 -13.95 -1.85 3.73
N THR A 168 -14.88 -2.46 2.97
CA THR A 168 -14.58 -3.66 2.18
C THR A 168 -13.69 -3.29 1.00
N VAL A 169 -12.63 -4.05 0.78
CA VAL A 169 -11.66 -3.82 -0.29
C VAL A 169 -11.34 -5.13 -1.02
N ASP A 170 -10.96 -5.02 -2.27
CA ASP A 170 -10.34 -6.11 -3.02
C ASP A 170 -8.81 -6.01 -2.92
N VAL A 171 -8.17 -7.14 -2.64
CA VAL A 171 -6.72 -7.27 -2.67
C VAL A 171 -6.31 -7.80 -4.03
N ILE A 172 -5.54 -7.00 -4.76
CA ILE A 172 -5.11 -7.29 -6.12
C ILE A 172 -3.58 -7.29 -6.17
N SER A 173 -2.97 -8.37 -6.69
CA SER A 173 -1.55 -8.34 -7.05
C SER A 173 -1.35 -7.51 -8.31
N GLY A 174 -0.37 -6.61 -8.28
CA GLY A 174 0.03 -5.85 -9.46
C GLY A 174 0.65 -6.72 -10.54
N PRO A 175 0.68 -6.24 -11.80
CA PRO A 175 1.36 -6.93 -12.88
C PRO A 175 2.87 -6.96 -12.64
N THR A 176 3.52 -8.03 -13.10
CA THR A 176 4.99 -8.17 -13.06
C THR A 176 5.67 -7.57 -14.28
N SER A 177 4.91 -7.22 -15.31
CA SER A 177 5.36 -6.57 -16.54
C SER A 177 4.25 -5.74 -17.17
N ASP A 178 4.61 -4.80 -18.04
CA ASP A 178 3.69 -3.88 -18.72
C ASP A 178 2.91 -4.52 -19.90
N GLY A 179 3.02 -5.82 -20.10
CA GLY A 179 2.42 -6.54 -21.23
C GLY A 179 1.44 -7.63 -20.85
N PRO A 180 0.81 -8.25 -21.85
CA PRO A 180 -0.03 -9.42 -21.62
C PRO A 180 0.75 -10.56 -20.97
N ALA A 181 0.07 -11.31 -20.10
CA ALA A 181 0.67 -12.49 -19.48
C ALA A 181 1.11 -13.53 -20.53
N THR A 182 2.36 -13.97 -20.47
CA THR A 182 2.94 -14.95 -21.42
C THR A 182 2.97 -16.37 -20.88
N GLY A 183 2.42 -16.61 -19.70
CA GLY A 183 2.42 -17.92 -19.03
C GLY A 183 1.30 -18.03 -18.02
N THR A 184 1.37 -19.06 -17.16
CA THR A 184 0.48 -19.14 -15.99
C THR A 184 0.93 -18.10 -14.97
N PRO A 185 0.07 -17.11 -14.63
CA PRO A 185 0.42 -16.12 -13.63
C PRO A 185 0.72 -16.77 -12.28
N ASP A 186 1.78 -16.30 -11.62
CA ASP A 186 2.15 -16.68 -10.27
C ASP A 186 2.00 -15.47 -9.33
N PRO A 187 0.95 -15.41 -8.51
CA PRO A 187 0.77 -14.32 -7.56
C PRO A 187 1.91 -14.21 -6.53
N ALA A 188 2.64 -15.31 -6.32
CA ALA A 188 3.81 -15.29 -5.46
C ALA A 188 5.00 -14.54 -6.08
N ALA A 189 5.02 -14.35 -7.39
CA ALA A 189 6.03 -13.53 -8.08
C ALA A 189 5.73 -12.03 -8.00
N ALA A 190 4.51 -11.62 -7.68
CA ALA A 190 4.13 -10.22 -7.57
C ALA A 190 5.00 -9.50 -6.53
N THR A 191 5.42 -8.29 -6.88
CA THR A 191 6.20 -7.39 -6.00
C THR A 191 5.35 -6.31 -5.36
N VAL A 192 4.12 -6.13 -5.82
CA VAL A 192 3.18 -5.13 -5.33
C VAL A 192 1.80 -5.76 -5.12
N ARG A 193 1.10 -5.33 -4.07
CA ARG A 193 -0.31 -5.63 -3.82
C ARG A 193 -1.05 -4.34 -3.51
N TYR A 194 -2.30 -4.25 -3.97
CA TYR A 194 -3.18 -3.10 -3.81
C TYR A 194 -4.44 -3.49 -3.06
N TRP A 195 -4.88 -2.69 -2.10
CA TRP A 195 -6.17 -2.77 -1.42
C TRP A 195 -7.05 -1.64 -1.94
N ILE A 196 -8.04 -1.97 -2.75
CA ILE A 196 -8.85 -1.01 -3.50
C ILE A 196 -10.32 -1.20 -3.13
N ASP A 197 -11.02 -0.11 -2.82
CA ASP A 197 -12.44 -0.13 -2.51
C ASP A 197 -13.31 -0.28 -3.78
N ASP A 198 -14.63 -0.28 -3.59
CA ASP A 198 -15.62 -0.40 -4.66
C ASP A 198 -15.67 0.81 -5.61
N LYS A 199 -15.05 1.94 -5.23
CA LYS A 199 -14.95 3.17 -6.03
C LYS A 199 -13.60 3.33 -6.73
N GLY A 200 -12.66 2.41 -6.51
CA GLY A 200 -11.30 2.50 -7.05
C GLY A 200 -10.36 3.35 -6.20
N ARG A 201 -10.74 3.71 -4.96
CA ARG A 201 -9.86 4.40 -4.02
C ARG A 201 -8.86 3.40 -3.45
N LEU A 202 -7.59 3.76 -3.50
CA LEU A 202 -6.50 2.97 -2.94
C LEU A 202 -6.37 3.28 -1.44
N LEU A 203 -6.48 2.24 -0.59
CA LEU A 203 -6.36 2.38 0.87
C LEU A 203 -5.03 1.84 1.41
N ARG A 204 -4.44 0.85 0.73
CA ARG A 204 -3.15 0.26 1.11
C ARG A 204 -2.40 -0.25 -0.11
N VAL A 205 -1.08 -0.12 -0.04
CA VAL A 205 -0.14 -0.80 -0.95
C VAL A 205 0.85 -1.59 -0.12
N GLU A 206 1.14 -2.80 -0.53
CA GLU A 206 2.28 -3.56 -0.03
C GLU A 206 3.33 -3.73 -1.12
N LEU A 207 4.58 -3.51 -0.74
CA LEU A 207 5.75 -3.64 -1.61
C LEU A 207 6.65 -4.74 -1.06
N ARG A 208 6.94 -5.75 -1.88
CA ARG A 208 7.91 -6.79 -1.49
C ARG A 208 9.31 -6.20 -1.45
N GLN A 209 10.03 -6.44 -0.37
CA GLN A 209 11.43 -6.03 -0.28
C GLN A 209 12.31 -6.86 -1.21
N PRO A 210 13.30 -6.25 -1.90
CA PRO A 210 14.22 -6.96 -2.76
C PRO A 210 14.95 -8.08 -2.02
N GLY A 211 14.93 -9.29 -2.60
CA GLY A 211 15.66 -10.44 -2.08
C GLY A 211 15.07 -11.10 -0.82
N GLY A 212 13.85 -10.71 -0.41
CA GLY A 212 13.19 -11.25 0.78
C GLY A 212 11.70 -11.54 0.60
N ASP A 213 11.11 -12.10 1.65
CA ASP A 213 9.66 -12.35 1.74
C ASP A 213 8.93 -11.29 2.59
N GLN A 214 9.65 -10.26 3.03
CA GLN A 214 9.06 -9.19 3.82
C GLN A 214 8.38 -8.16 2.91
N TRP A 215 7.29 -7.57 3.43
CA TRP A 215 6.48 -6.59 2.73
C TRP A 215 6.49 -5.28 3.50
N THR A 216 6.88 -4.20 2.81
CA THR A 216 6.67 -2.84 3.29
C THR A 216 5.21 -2.47 3.06
N THR A 217 4.52 -2.02 4.09
CA THR A 217 3.12 -1.57 4.01
C THR A 217 3.08 -0.06 3.91
N LEU A 218 2.25 0.47 3.03
CA LEU A 218 1.94 1.88 2.89
C LEU A 218 0.42 2.05 2.93
N ASP A 219 -0.09 2.59 4.01
CA ASP A 219 -1.50 2.95 4.20
C ASP A 219 -1.74 4.39 3.72
N LEU A 220 -2.81 4.59 2.97
CA LEU A 220 -3.24 5.88 2.46
C LEU A 220 -4.50 6.32 3.23
N GLY A 221 -4.34 7.35 4.04
CA GLY A 221 -5.42 7.93 4.84
C GLY A 221 -6.27 8.95 4.08
N ASP A 222 -6.84 9.87 4.82
CA ASP A 222 -7.73 10.88 4.25
C ASP A 222 -7.00 11.97 3.47
N GLN A 223 -7.76 12.65 2.62
CA GLN A 223 -7.34 13.85 1.93
C GLN A 223 -7.04 14.97 2.93
N SER A 224 -6.08 15.82 2.59
CA SER A 224 -5.65 16.97 3.40
C SER A 224 -5.53 18.22 2.54
N ASP A 225 -5.89 19.36 3.12
CA ASP A 225 -5.68 20.68 2.51
C ASP A 225 -4.26 21.26 2.76
N LEU A 226 -3.32 20.42 3.20
CA LEU A 226 -1.95 20.84 3.52
C LEU A 226 -1.21 21.26 2.24
N ASP A 227 -0.63 22.47 2.23
CA ASP A 227 0.21 22.94 1.12
C ASP A 227 1.66 22.47 1.29
N LEU A 228 2.09 21.50 0.49
CA LEU A 228 3.48 20.99 0.49
C LEU A 228 4.42 21.76 -0.45
N SER A 229 3.99 22.87 -1.08
CA SER A 229 4.83 23.67 -1.98
C SER A 229 6.14 24.23 -1.34
N PRO A 230 6.25 24.46 0.00
CA PRO A 230 7.52 24.84 0.60
C PRO A 230 8.65 23.84 0.39
N ILE A 231 8.35 22.58 0.06
CA ILE A 231 9.37 21.56 -0.24
C ILE A 231 10.17 21.93 -1.49
N ASP A 232 9.54 22.49 -2.53
CA ASP A 232 10.26 22.92 -3.73
C ASP A 232 11.30 23.98 -3.42
N THR A 233 10.94 24.92 -2.55
CA THR A 233 11.87 25.97 -2.10
C THR A 233 13.02 25.39 -1.27
N LEU A 234 12.74 24.40 -0.44
CA LEU A 234 13.74 23.70 0.37
C LEU A 234 14.79 23.02 -0.53
N VAL A 235 14.33 22.18 -1.48
CA VAL A 235 15.26 21.41 -2.33
C VAL A 235 16.01 22.29 -3.33
N ALA A 236 15.43 23.41 -3.78
CA ALA A 236 16.06 24.34 -4.71
C ALA A 236 17.21 25.17 -4.08
N ARG A 237 17.31 25.28 -2.75
CA ARG A 237 18.34 26.08 -2.07
C ARG A 237 19.74 25.49 -2.16
N ASN A 238 19.87 24.20 -2.47
CA ASN A 238 21.13 23.45 -2.39
C ASN A 238 21.39 22.55 -3.63
N GLY A 239 20.65 22.79 -4.74
CA GLY A 239 20.83 22.12 -6.02
C GLY A 239 21.76 22.88 -6.98
#